data_d0464f5c4bef33b162aa5b635b43a2db
#
_entry.id   d0464f5c4bef33b162aa5b635b43a2db
#
_cell.length_a   1.000
_cell.length_b   1.000
_cell.length_c   1.000
_cell.angle_alpha   90.00
_cell.angle_beta   90.00
_cell.angle_gamma   90.00
#
_symmetry.space_group_name_H-M   'P 1'
#
loop_
_entity.id
_entity.type
_entity.pdbx_description
1 polymer ?
#
loop_
_entity_poly.entity_id
_entity_poly.type
_entity_poly.pdbx_seq_one_letter_code
_entity_poly.pdbx_strand_id
1 'polypeptide(L)'
;MIAMPFILVIAIILQRRHNRKRAQGGVFVSHRSEYANMEPSPADVAPVAARYGIMPDARGWMGWRCVTHDAGGMGDNIRGVAATVDLNGLAAYGLVRGVPGSGLEDSSFTADQIGAGIWGESLLARAIMAGRPRVLSWWSLYGFDECLRLSDSDIDCVLVGIRPDGRPVAWFVDAKRYKGGSDTCYVNVDAWHLARVSRARRAFVLDSEGRAWTSMSPNMWEQRERWQGLLARYGVVSYWVVCVTPPGGHGTPDMTTAVWPGGVTCMDIPSLRAMVDSVCVPDMFAAIPPGLVSLLDSHIKY
;
A
#
# COMPACT_ATOMS: atom_id res chain seq x y z
N MET A 1 17.01 43.93 -8.19
CA MET A 1 17.28 42.87 -7.18
C MET A 1 16.26 41.73 -7.30
N ILE A 2 16.30 40.92 -8.38
CA ILE A 2 15.33 39.82 -8.64
C ILE A 2 16.05 38.46 -8.88
N ALA A 3 17.35 38.37 -8.60
CA ALA A 3 18.13 37.15 -8.92
C ALA A 3 18.13 36.04 -7.83
N MET A 4 17.69 36.32 -6.61
CA MET A 4 17.76 35.36 -5.51
C MET A 4 16.82 34.16 -5.61
N PRO A 5 15.54 34.26 -6.05
CA PRO A 5 14.66 33.09 -6.11
C PRO A 5 15.07 32.09 -7.20
N PHE A 6 15.69 32.55 -8.29
CA PHE A 6 16.14 31.68 -9.38
C PHE A 6 17.32 30.78 -9.00
N ILE A 7 18.26 31.30 -8.22
CA ILE A 7 19.45 30.55 -7.76
C ILE A 7 19.01 29.45 -6.79
N LEU A 8 18.05 29.72 -5.91
CA LEU A 8 17.51 28.72 -4.97
C LEU A 8 16.79 27.56 -5.69
N VAL A 9 16.01 27.87 -6.71
CA VAL A 9 15.31 26.86 -7.54
C VAL A 9 16.32 26.00 -8.31
N ILE A 10 17.35 26.61 -8.90
CA ILE A 10 18.41 25.85 -9.60
C ILE A 10 19.22 24.99 -8.63
N ALA A 11 19.55 25.48 -7.44
CA ALA A 11 20.23 24.71 -6.40
C ALA A 11 19.41 23.50 -5.96
N ILE A 12 18.10 23.65 -5.76
CA ILE A 12 17.16 22.57 -5.44
C ILE A 12 17.10 21.54 -6.57
N ILE A 13 17.01 21.98 -7.83
CA ILE A 13 16.98 21.08 -9.00
C ILE A 13 18.31 20.33 -9.15
N LEU A 14 19.45 21.00 -8.94
CA LEU A 14 20.77 20.37 -9.02
C LEU A 14 21.00 19.40 -7.86
N GLN A 15 20.52 19.72 -6.66
CA GLN A 15 20.60 18.84 -5.51
C GLN A 15 19.70 17.61 -5.71
N ARG A 16 18.52 17.78 -6.30
CA ARG A 16 17.62 16.70 -6.71
C ARG A 16 18.24 15.79 -7.77
N ARG A 17 18.87 16.35 -8.82
CA ARG A 17 19.63 15.58 -9.83
C ARG A 17 20.84 14.85 -9.23
N HIS A 18 21.52 15.45 -8.26
CA HIS A 18 22.66 14.84 -7.58
C HIS A 18 22.21 13.67 -6.69
N ASN A 19 21.11 13.84 -5.98
CA ASN A 19 20.49 12.77 -5.17
C ASN A 19 19.96 11.63 -6.05
N ARG A 20 19.34 11.92 -7.21
CA ARG A 20 18.98 10.91 -8.21
C ARG A 20 20.19 10.11 -8.71
N LYS A 21 21.30 10.77 -9.03
CA LYS A 21 22.52 10.06 -9.48
C LYS A 21 23.18 9.23 -8.36
N ARG A 22 23.08 9.64 -7.10
CA ARG A 22 23.55 8.83 -5.96
C ARG A 22 22.65 7.63 -5.70
N ALA A 23 21.33 7.75 -5.87
CA ALA A 23 20.40 6.64 -5.80
C ALA A 23 20.65 5.61 -6.93
N GLN A 24 21.03 6.06 -8.14
CA GLN A 24 21.34 5.18 -9.27
C GLN A 24 22.73 4.51 -9.21
N GLY A 25 23.65 4.97 -8.36
CA GLY A 25 25.01 4.42 -8.22
C GLY A 25 25.18 3.37 -7.12
N GLY A 26 24.19 3.16 -6.28
CA GLY A 26 24.16 2.06 -5.32
C GLY A 26 23.54 0.83 -5.96
N VAL A 27 24.25 -0.28 -5.97
CA VAL A 27 23.61 -1.60 -6.18
C VAL A 27 22.68 -1.80 -4.99
N PHE A 28 21.42 -1.38 -5.14
CA PHE A 28 20.37 -1.71 -4.19
C PHE A 28 20.10 -3.19 -4.34
N VAL A 29 20.73 -3.98 -3.50
CA VAL A 29 20.20 -5.30 -3.17
C VAL A 29 18.91 -4.98 -2.39
N SER A 30 17.80 -4.93 -3.11
CA SER A 30 16.50 -5.06 -2.47
C SER A 30 16.61 -6.36 -1.68
N HIS A 31 16.55 -6.30 -0.37
CA HIS A 31 16.31 -7.48 0.45
C HIS A 31 14.87 -7.94 0.19
N ARG A 32 14.61 -8.41 -1.03
CA ARG A 32 13.57 -9.41 -1.25
C ARG A 32 14.04 -10.56 -0.40
N SER A 33 13.36 -10.81 0.71
CA SER A 33 13.69 -11.96 1.53
C SER A 33 13.81 -13.16 0.58
N GLU A 34 14.87 -13.93 0.69
CA GLU A 34 15.08 -15.13 -0.14
C GLU A 34 13.83 -16.01 -0.12
N TYR A 35 13.08 -15.97 0.97
CA TYR A 35 11.81 -16.68 1.18
C TYR A 35 10.66 -16.17 0.29
N ALA A 36 10.60 -14.90 -0.07
CA ALA A 36 9.51 -14.36 -0.90
C ALA A 36 9.51 -14.90 -2.33
N ASN A 37 10.63 -15.48 -2.78
CA ASN A 37 10.77 -16.09 -4.11
C ASN A 37 10.64 -17.62 -4.09
N MET A 38 10.52 -18.23 -2.90
CA MET A 38 10.33 -19.69 -2.77
C MET A 38 8.83 -20.00 -2.90
N GLU A 39 8.52 -21.05 -3.62
CA GLU A 39 7.16 -21.57 -3.64
C GLU A 39 6.83 -22.21 -2.29
N PRO A 40 5.60 -22.00 -1.72
CA PRO A 40 5.20 -22.67 -0.49
C PRO A 40 5.22 -24.19 -0.66
N SER A 41 5.49 -24.92 0.42
CA SER A 41 5.56 -26.38 0.35
C SER A 41 4.16 -27.02 0.30
N PRO A 42 4.03 -28.24 -0.27
CA PRO A 42 2.76 -28.98 -0.20
C PRO A 42 2.25 -29.19 1.23
N ALA A 43 3.15 -29.29 2.22
CA ALA A 43 2.80 -29.43 3.62
C ALA A 43 2.14 -28.17 4.20
N ASP A 44 2.54 -26.98 3.72
CA ASP A 44 1.95 -25.71 4.13
C ASP A 44 0.57 -25.48 3.46
N VAL A 45 0.40 -26.00 2.23
CA VAL A 45 -0.83 -25.84 1.45
C VAL A 45 -1.96 -26.77 1.93
N ALA A 46 -1.63 -27.98 2.37
CA ALA A 46 -2.62 -28.98 2.78
C ALA A 46 -3.60 -28.51 3.88
N PRO A 47 -3.19 -27.81 4.96
CA PRO A 47 -4.09 -27.27 5.97
C PRO A 47 -5.10 -26.25 5.38
N VAL A 48 -4.66 -25.42 4.44
CA VAL A 48 -5.52 -24.46 3.75
C VAL A 48 -6.55 -25.19 2.90
N ALA A 49 -6.14 -26.19 2.11
CA ALA A 49 -7.03 -27.02 1.31
C ALA A 49 -8.11 -27.68 2.18
N ALA A 50 -7.71 -28.28 3.30
CA ALA A 50 -8.63 -28.93 4.24
C ALA A 50 -9.64 -27.93 4.83
N ARG A 51 -9.16 -26.76 5.29
CA ARG A 51 -10.01 -25.70 5.86
C ARG A 51 -11.10 -25.22 4.91
N TYR A 52 -10.80 -25.14 3.60
CA TYR A 52 -11.75 -24.64 2.60
C TYR A 52 -12.45 -25.76 1.82
N GLY A 53 -12.26 -27.00 2.22
CA GLY A 53 -12.88 -28.16 1.56
C GLY A 53 -12.48 -28.32 0.10
N ILE A 54 -11.23 -27.96 -0.23
CA ILE A 54 -10.68 -28.11 -1.57
C ILE A 54 -10.34 -29.58 -1.80
N MET A 55 -10.89 -30.17 -2.87
CA MET A 55 -10.68 -31.58 -3.16
C MET A 55 -9.33 -31.82 -3.82
N PRO A 56 -8.70 -32.98 -3.56
CA PRO A 56 -7.51 -33.41 -4.31
C PRO A 56 -7.79 -33.47 -5.81
N ASP A 57 -6.82 -33.01 -6.61
CA ASP A 57 -6.84 -33.13 -8.08
C ASP A 57 -5.38 -33.22 -8.55
N ALA A 58 -4.99 -34.39 -9.10
CA ALA A 58 -3.62 -34.63 -9.54
C ALA A 58 -3.14 -33.69 -10.67
N ARG A 59 -4.08 -33.00 -11.36
CA ARG A 59 -3.79 -32.00 -12.40
C ARG A 59 -3.81 -30.56 -11.85
N GLY A 60 -4.18 -30.39 -10.58
CA GLY A 60 -4.24 -29.08 -9.94
C GLY A 60 -2.91 -28.64 -9.34
N TRP A 61 -2.91 -27.44 -8.76
CA TRP A 61 -1.75 -26.89 -8.07
C TRP A 61 -1.43 -27.72 -6.82
N MET A 62 -0.21 -28.25 -6.75
CA MET A 62 0.26 -29.12 -5.65
C MET A 62 -0.67 -30.29 -5.33
N GLY A 63 -1.37 -30.82 -6.35
CA GLY A 63 -2.31 -31.94 -6.18
C GLY A 63 -3.69 -31.53 -5.68
N TRP A 64 -4.05 -30.24 -5.71
CA TRP A 64 -5.35 -29.72 -5.29
C TRP A 64 -6.11 -29.06 -6.43
N ARG A 65 -7.45 -29.14 -6.37
CA ARG A 65 -8.34 -28.54 -7.36
C ARG A 65 -8.08 -27.03 -7.52
N CYS A 66 -7.93 -26.61 -8.78
CA CYS A 66 -7.73 -25.24 -9.17
C CYS A 66 -8.79 -24.77 -10.15
N VAL A 67 -8.98 -23.44 -10.16
CA VAL A 67 -9.78 -22.74 -11.17
C VAL A 67 -9.00 -21.51 -11.63
N THR A 68 -9.19 -21.13 -12.88
CA THR A 68 -8.71 -19.84 -13.38
C THR A 68 -9.65 -18.74 -12.87
N HIS A 69 -9.10 -17.55 -12.66
CA HIS A 69 -9.89 -16.41 -12.25
C HIS A 69 -10.76 -15.95 -13.42
N ASP A 70 -12.09 -16.08 -13.26
CA ASP A 70 -13.04 -15.47 -14.21
C ASP A 70 -13.16 -13.99 -13.92
N ALA A 71 -12.87 -13.19 -14.93
CA ALA A 71 -13.00 -11.73 -14.90
C ALA A 71 -14.46 -11.24 -14.90
N GLY A 72 -15.37 -11.95 -14.24
CA GLY A 72 -16.80 -11.66 -14.28
C GLY A 72 -17.36 -11.14 -12.96
N GLY A 73 -17.71 -9.87 -12.88
CA GLY A 73 -18.46 -9.28 -11.76
C GLY A 73 -18.55 -7.75 -11.86
N MET A 74 -19.71 -7.22 -11.65
CA MET A 74 -20.01 -5.79 -11.79
C MET A 74 -19.45 -4.99 -10.61
N GLY A 75 -18.90 -3.84 -10.90
CA GLY A 75 -18.08 -3.03 -9.97
C GLY A 75 -18.80 -2.48 -8.76
N ASP A 76 -18.02 -2.32 -7.72
CA ASP A 76 -18.43 -1.73 -6.44
C ASP A 76 -18.81 -0.24 -6.56
N ASN A 77 -19.75 0.20 -5.73
CA ASN A 77 -20.15 1.61 -5.55
C ASN A 77 -19.00 2.57 -5.18
N ILE A 78 -17.85 2.04 -4.77
CA ILE A 78 -16.63 2.82 -4.49
C ILE A 78 -16.21 3.66 -5.72
N ARG A 79 -16.43 3.17 -6.94
CA ARG A 79 -16.13 3.92 -8.17
C ARG A 79 -16.95 5.21 -8.31
N GLY A 80 -18.22 5.20 -7.93
CA GLY A 80 -19.10 6.36 -8.07
C GLY A 80 -18.68 7.52 -7.17
N VAL A 81 -18.42 7.24 -5.90
CA VAL A 81 -18.01 8.27 -4.92
C VAL A 81 -16.58 8.75 -5.18
N ALA A 82 -15.66 7.84 -5.47
CA ALA A 82 -14.25 8.20 -5.70
C ALA A 82 -14.03 8.98 -7.00
N ALA A 83 -14.88 8.78 -8.02
CA ALA A 83 -14.74 9.48 -9.31
C ALA A 83 -15.01 10.99 -9.22
N THR A 84 -15.72 11.47 -8.20
CA THR A 84 -16.11 12.88 -8.05
C THR A 84 -15.10 13.72 -7.24
N VAL A 85 -14.06 13.12 -6.67
CA VAL A 85 -13.08 13.82 -5.83
C VAL A 85 -12.01 14.48 -6.70
N ASP A 86 -11.90 15.79 -6.62
CA ASP A 86 -10.84 16.58 -7.26
C ASP A 86 -9.58 16.60 -6.38
N LEU A 87 -8.66 15.67 -6.65
CA LEU A 87 -7.40 15.60 -5.92
C LEU A 87 -6.50 16.82 -6.18
N ASN A 88 -6.57 17.44 -7.38
CA ASN A 88 -5.77 18.61 -7.70
C ASN A 88 -6.25 19.83 -6.89
N GLY A 89 -7.57 20.01 -6.79
CA GLY A 89 -8.14 21.03 -5.93
C GLY A 89 -7.73 20.84 -4.45
N LEU A 90 -7.80 19.61 -3.94
CA LEU A 90 -7.35 19.29 -2.58
C LEU A 90 -5.85 19.53 -2.39
N ALA A 91 -5.03 19.25 -3.40
CA ALA A 91 -3.59 19.54 -3.37
C ALA A 91 -3.31 21.05 -3.31
N ALA A 92 -4.08 21.87 -4.04
CA ALA A 92 -3.97 23.33 -3.97
C ALA A 92 -4.25 23.89 -2.56
N TYR A 93 -5.10 23.21 -1.78
CA TYR A 93 -5.35 23.53 -0.36
C TYR A 93 -4.37 22.83 0.61
N GLY A 94 -3.37 22.10 0.11
CA GLY A 94 -2.37 21.42 0.93
C GLY A 94 -2.89 20.19 1.69
N LEU A 95 -4.08 19.69 1.34
CA LEU A 95 -4.68 18.51 1.96
C LEU A 95 -4.12 17.20 1.36
N VAL A 96 -3.68 17.26 0.12
CA VAL A 96 -3.02 16.16 -0.61
C VAL A 96 -1.62 16.64 -1.02
N ARG A 97 -0.59 15.88 -0.71
CA ARG A 97 0.82 16.20 -0.98
C ARG A 97 1.47 15.03 -1.69
N GLY A 98 2.29 15.29 -2.71
CA GLY A 98 2.76 14.26 -3.63
C GLY A 98 1.66 13.82 -4.61
N VAL A 99 1.97 12.84 -5.44
CA VAL A 99 1.05 12.34 -6.47
C VAL A 99 0.86 10.84 -6.28
N PRO A 100 -0.39 10.34 -6.09
CA PRO A 100 -0.64 8.92 -5.99
C PRO A 100 -0.10 8.17 -7.22
N GLY A 101 0.75 7.17 -6.98
CA GLY A 101 1.33 6.33 -8.02
C GLY A 101 2.59 6.85 -8.70
N SER A 102 3.05 8.08 -8.41
CA SER A 102 4.27 8.63 -9.05
C SER A 102 5.54 7.84 -8.70
N GLY A 103 5.57 7.15 -7.57
CA GLY A 103 6.70 6.29 -7.17
C GLY A 103 6.88 5.05 -8.05
N LEU A 104 5.86 4.67 -8.82
CA LEU A 104 5.89 3.45 -9.65
C LEU A 104 6.52 3.68 -11.04
N GLU A 105 6.63 4.92 -11.51
CA GLU A 105 7.10 5.24 -12.86
C GLU A 105 8.55 4.81 -13.11
N ASP A 106 9.40 4.84 -12.08
CA ASP A 106 10.80 4.45 -12.13
C ASP A 106 11.03 2.98 -11.68
N SER A 107 9.96 2.20 -11.52
CA SER A 107 10.04 0.81 -11.06
C SER A 107 10.38 -0.15 -12.20
N SER A 108 10.86 -1.36 -11.84
CA SER A 108 11.12 -2.46 -12.79
C SER A 108 9.86 -3.24 -13.20
N PHE A 109 8.66 -2.73 -12.85
CA PHE A 109 7.40 -3.38 -13.18
C PHE A 109 7.03 -3.20 -14.66
N THR A 110 6.17 -4.09 -15.16
CA THR A 110 5.60 -3.93 -16.50
C THR A 110 4.64 -2.73 -16.55
N ALA A 111 4.41 -2.16 -17.74
CA ALA A 111 3.50 -1.04 -17.91
C ALA A 111 2.08 -1.32 -17.35
N ASP A 112 1.59 -2.56 -17.49
CA ASP A 112 0.29 -2.97 -16.95
C ASP A 112 0.29 -3.00 -15.40
N GLN A 113 1.39 -3.43 -14.79
CA GLN A 113 1.55 -3.42 -13.33
C GLN A 113 1.62 -1.99 -12.79
N ILE A 114 2.38 -1.13 -13.47
CA ILE A 114 2.48 0.30 -13.14
C ILE A 114 1.10 0.96 -13.24
N GLY A 115 0.41 0.80 -14.37
CA GLY A 115 -0.93 1.35 -14.56
C GLY A 115 -1.94 0.84 -13.52
N ALA A 116 -1.83 -0.43 -13.14
CA ALA A 116 -2.64 -1.04 -12.10
C ALA A 116 -2.38 -0.43 -10.71
N GLY A 117 -1.11 -0.20 -10.37
CA GLY A 117 -0.70 0.43 -9.11
C GLY A 117 -1.18 1.88 -9.03
N ILE A 118 -0.88 2.70 -10.04
CA ILE A 118 -1.32 4.11 -10.14
C ILE A 118 -2.84 4.21 -9.97
N TRP A 119 -3.59 3.32 -10.63
CA TRP A 119 -5.05 3.29 -10.49
C TRP A 119 -5.47 2.95 -9.06
N GLY A 120 -4.85 1.96 -8.43
CA GLY A 120 -5.16 1.53 -7.06
C GLY A 120 -4.90 2.64 -6.04
N GLU A 121 -3.74 3.29 -6.10
CA GLU A 121 -3.40 4.41 -5.21
C GLU A 121 -4.31 5.62 -5.45
N SER A 122 -4.63 5.95 -6.71
CA SER A 122 -5.56 7.02 -7.04
C SER A 122 -6.97 6.76 -6.52
N LEU A 123 -7.44 5.50 -6.55
CA LEU A 123 -8.71 5.11 -5.99
C LEU A 123 -8.72 5.25 -4.47
N LEU A 124 -7.66 4.78 -3.82
CA LEU A 124 -7.48 4.94 -2.37
C LEU A 124 -7.48 6.42 -1.96
N ALA A 125 -6.71 7.27 -2.67
CA ALA A 125 -6.65 8.70 -2.42
C ALA A 125 -8.04 9.35 -2.47
N ARG A 126 -8.77 9.10 -3.54
CA ARG A 126 -10.13 9.64 -3.70
C ARG A 126 -11.08 9.13 -2.63
N ALA A 127 -11.02 7.85 -2.30
CA ALA A 127 -11.89 7.28 -1.29
C ALA A 127 -11.65 7.86 0.11
N ILE A 128 -10.38 8.02 0.51
CA ILE A 128 -10.01 8.61 1.81
C ILE A 128 -10.38 10.09 1.87
N MET A 129 -10.17 10.83 0.78
CA MET A 129 -10.40 12.27 0.72
C MET A 129 -11.84 12.65 0.35
N ALA A 130 -12.73 11.69 0.13
CA ALA A 130 -14.12 11.95 -0.22
C ALA A 130 -14.90 12.60 0.95
N GLY A 131 -15.74 13.58 0.62
CA GLY A 131 -16.56 14.30 1.60
C GLY A 131 -15.75 15.32 2.40
N ARG A 132 -15.80 15.27 3.75
CA ARG A 132 -15.04 16.15 4.65
C ARG A 132 -13.78 15.43 5.11
N PRO A 133 -12.58 15.75 4.57
CA PRO A 133 -11.35 15.09 4.97
C PRO A 133 -11.05 15.27 6.46
N ARG A 134 -10.54 14.22 7.09
CA ARG A 134 -10.13 14.21 8.50
C ARG A 134 -8.62 14.11 8.68
N VAL A 135 -7.91 13.94 7.57
CA VAL A 135 -6.47 13.74 7.50
C VAL A 135 -5.86 14.61 6.41
N LEU A 136 -4.60 14.97 6.58
CA LEU A 136 -3.72 15.32 5.49
C LEU A 136 -3.16 14.02 4.91
N SER A 137 -2.86 13.99 3.61
CA SER A 137 -2.28 12.82 2.95
C SER A 137 -1.01 13.15 2.20
N TRP A 138 -0.01 12.27 2.31
CA TRP A 138 1.23 12.29 1.56
C TRP A 138 1.31 11.05 0.70
N TRP A 139 1.72 11.18 -0.55
CA TRP A 139 1.73 10.10 -1.54
C TRP A 139 3.11 9.90 -2.11
N SER A 140 3.45 8.63 -2.40
CA SER A 140 4.72 8.21 -2.98
C SER A 140 5.92 8.71 -2.19
N LEU A 141 6.17 8.14 -1.02
CA LEU A 141 7.25 8.54 -0.15
C LEU A 141 8.44 7.59 -0.24
N TYR A 142 9.65 8.14 -0.11
CA TYR A 142 10.83 7.36 0.19
C TYR A 142 10.74 6.76 1.60
N GLY A 143 11.08 5.50 1.73
CA GLY A 143 11.34 4.90 3.02
C GLY A 143 12.76 5.15 3.52
N PHE A 144 13.15 4.40 4.53
CA PHE A 144 14.53 4.39 5.04
C PHE A 144 15.23 3.06 4.75
N ASP A 145 16.54 3.09 4.54
CA ASP A 145 17.41 1.93 4.60
C ASP A 145 17.78 1.57 6.04
N GLU A 146 18.57 0.52 6.23
CA GLU A 146 19.05 0.07 7.56
C GLU A 146 19.91 1.11 8.29
N CYS A 147 20.50 2.04 7.56
CA CYS A 147 21.30 3.14 8.09
C CYS A 147 20.48 4.43 8.29
N LEU A 148 19.16 4.37 8.22
CA LEU A 148 18.22 5.50 8.28
C LEU A 148 18.50 6.57 7.21
N ARG A 149 18.99 6.19 6.05
CA ARG A 149 19.10 7.04 4.87
C ARG A 149 17.88 6.84 3.99
N LEU A 150 17.52 7.86 3.21
CA LEU A 150 16.45 7.73 2.22
C LEU A 150 16.74 6.59 1.24
N SER A 151 15.77 5.73 1.04
CA SER A 151 15.84 4.59 0.14
C SER A 151 14.60 4.52 -0.74
N ASP A 152 14.71 3.81 -1.87
CA ASP A 152 13.58 3.56 -2.79
C ASP A 152 12.52 2.61 -2.23
N SER A 153 12.69 2.17 -0.98
CA SER A 153 11.68 1.40 -0.24
C SER A 153 10.41 2.24 -0.12
N ASP A 154 9.39 1.88 -0.88
CA ASP A 154 8.19 2.70 -1.03
C ASP A 154 7.29 2.64 0.21
N ILE A 155 6.77 3.83 0.56
CA ILE A 155 5.54 3.99 1.33
C ILE A 155 4.56 4.70 0.39
N ASP A 156 3.51 4.00 -0.03
CA ASP A 156 2.59 4.53 -1.05
C ASP A 156 1.83 5.74 -0.51
N CYS A 157 1.42 5.69 0.77
CA CYS A 157 0.67 6.78 1.39
C CYS A 157 0.95 6.89 2.89
N VAL A 158 1.00 8.15 3.39
CA VAL A 158 0.91 8.47 4.82
C VAL A 158 -0.28 9.39 5.04
N LEU A 159 -1.20 8.99 5.92
CA LEU A 159 -2.35 9.79 6.34
C LEU A 159 -2.08 10.31 7.75
N VAL A 160 -2.26 11.60 7.99
CA VAL A 160 -2.04 12.19 9.33
C VAL A 160 -3.27 12.99 9.76
N GLY A 161 -3.78 12.68 10.94
CA GLY A 161 -4.89 13.38 11.57
C GLY A 161 -4.64 13.65 13.05
N ILE A 162 -5.62 14.23 13.71
CA ILE A 162 -5.59 14.53 15.14
C ILE A 162 -6.69 13.75 15.85
N ARG A 163 -6.34 13.09 16.92
CA ARG A 163 -7.25 12.36 17.79
C ARG A 163 -8.01 13.30 18.73
N PRO A 164 -9.14 12.87 19.34
CA PRO A 164 -9.88 13.67 20.34
C PRO A 164 -9.03 14.12 21.55
N ASP A 165 -7.96 13.39 21.88
CA ASP A 165 -7.02 13.72 22.94
C ASP A 165 -5.93 14.73 22.51
N GLY A 166 -6.02 15.28 21.29
CA GLY A 166 -5.09 16.25 20.71
C GLY A 166 -3.78 15.65 20.17
N ARG A 167 -3.55 14.34 20.32
CA ARG A 167 -2.34 13.71 19.80
C ARG A 167 -2.43 13.44 18.30
N PRO A 168 -1.33 13.62 17.56
CA PRO A 168 -1.28 13.26 16.16
C PRO A 168 -1.33 11.73 16.01
N VAL A 169 -2.01 11.29 14.96
CA VAL A 169 -2.09 9.89 14.55
C VAL A 169 -1.74 9.78 13.09
N ALA A 170 -0.99 8.75 12.71
CA ALA A 170 -0.59 8.50 11.33
C ALA A 170 -0.87 7.05 10.92
N TRP A 171 -1.33 6.87 9.68
CA TRP A 171 -1.41 5.59 9.00
C TRP A 171 -0.38 5.57 7.88
N PHE A 172 0.56 4.66 7.96
CA PHE A 172 1.49 4.33 6.90
C PHE A 172 0.86 3.20 6.10
N VAL A 173 0.61 3.45 4.82
CA VAL A 173 -0.21 2.57 3.98
C VAL A 173 0.58 2.12 2.78
N ASP A 174 0.56 0.81 2.55
CA ASP A 174 1.02 0.15 1.33
C ASP A 174 -0.22 -0.35 0.58
N ALA A 175 -0.48 0.22 -0.60
CA ALA A 175 -1.65 -0.08 -1.40
C ALA A 175 -1.38 -1.30 -2.30
N LYS A 176 -2.09 -2.40 -2.07
CA LYS A 176 -1.93 -3.62 -2.84
C LYS A 176 -3.16 -3.92 -3.68
N ARG A 177 -2.95 -4.04 -4.99
CA ARG A 177 -4.00 -4.48 -5.91
C ARG A 177 -3.89 -5.97 -6.13
N TYR A 178 -4.64 -6.74 -5.35
CA TYR A 178 -4.71 -8.18 -5.53
C TYR A 178 -5.78 -8.58 -6.54
N LYS A 179 -5.45 -9.63 -7.33
CA LYS A 179 -6.39 -10.23 -8.29
C LYS A 179 -7.47 -11.00 -7.54
N GLY A 180 -8.68 -10.98 -8.05
CA GLY A 180 -9.83 -11.68 -7.48
C GLY A 180 -11.00 -10.73 -7.25
N GLY A 181 -12.16 -11.29 -6.97
CA GLY A 181 -13.38 -10.56 -6.63
C GLY A 181 -13.85 -10.92 -5.23
N SER A 182 -15.09 -10.55 -4.91
CA SER A 182 -15.71 -10.81 -3.60
C SER A 182 -15.78 -12.29 -3.20
N ASP A 183 -15.69 -13.22 -4.18
CA ASP A 183 -15.61 -14.66 -3.93
C ASP A 183 -14.19 -15.13 -3.54
N THR A 184 -13.17 -14.36 -3.87
CA THR A 184 -11.78 -14.72 -3.60
C THR A 184 -11.40 -14.29 -2.19
N CYS A 185 -10.82 -15.20 -1.42
CA CYS A 185 -10.14 -14.86 -0.18
C CYS A 185 -8.64 -15.18 -0.28
N TYR A 186 -7.85 -14.38 0.42
CA TYR A 186 -6.42 -14.60 0.59
C TYR A 186 -6.16 -15.09 2.01
N VAL A 187 -5.45 -16.21 2.12
CA VAL A 187 -5.17 -16.86 3.39
C VAL A 187 -3.71 -17.22 3.50
N ASN A 188 -3.14 -17.07 4.69
CA ASN A 188 -1.76 -17.47 4.91
C ASN A 188 -1.59 -18.97 4.68
N VAL A 189 -0.62 -19.31 3.86
CA VAL A 189 -0.08 -20.67 3.71
C VAL A 189 1.04 -20.85 4.72
N ASP A 190 1.91 -19.85 4.80
CA ASP A 190 3.00 -19.74 5.75
C ASP A 190 3.19 -18.26 6.18
N ALA A 191 4.33 -17.93 6.77
CA ALA A 191 4.63 -16.58 7.25
C ALA A 191 4.85 -15.56 6.11
N TRP A 192 5.06 -16.01 4.85
CA TRP A 192 5.48 -15.20 3.72
C TRP A 192 4.56 -15.29 2.50
N HIS A 193 3.64 -16.26 2.49
CA HIS A 193 2.80 -16.52 1.32
C HIS A 193 1.32 -16.55 1.66
N LEU A 194 0.55 -15.97 0.77
CA LEU A 194 -0.91 -16.02 0.76
C LEU A 194 -1.39 -16.90 -0.39
N ALA A 195 -2.25 -17.87 -0.13
CA ALA A 195 -2.96 -18.59 -1.18
C ALA A 195 -4.26 -17.83 -1.55
N ARG A 196 -4.61 -17.90 -2.83
CA ARG A 196 -5.88 -17.42 -3.35
C ARG A 196 -6.88 -18.57 -3.40
N VAL A 197 -8.01 -18.40 -2.74
CA VAL A 197 -9.06 -19.42 -2.62
C VAL A 197 -10.39 -18.84 -3.07
N SER A 198 -11.10 -19.52 -3.97
CA SER A 198 -12.53 -19.28 -4.22
C SER A 198 -13.35 -20.12 -3.25
N ARG A 199 -14.12 -19.42 -2.40
CA ARG A 199 -15.00 -20.10 -1.43
C ARG A 199 -16.14 -20.83 -2.10
N ALA A 200 -16.77 -20.21 -3.10
CA ALA A 200 -17.90 -20.77 -3.81
C ALA A 200 -17.52 -22.03 -4.61
N ARG A 201 -16.33 -22.02 -5.23
CA ARG A 201 -15.85 -23.13 -6.07
C ARG A 201 -15.09 -24.20 -5.29
N ARG A 202 -14.74 -23.91 -4.02
CA ARG A 202 -13.85 -24.77 -3.19
C ARG A 202 -12.61 -25.19 -3.98
N ALA A 203 -11.86 -24.19 -4.42
CA ALA A 203 -10.69 -24.39 -5.29
C ALA A 203 -9.66 -23.29 -5.07
N PHE A 204 -8.41 -23.59 -5.32
CA PHE A 204 -7.39 -22.55 -5.46
C PHE A 204 -7.60 -21.77 -6.76
N VAL A 205 -7.29 -20.47 -6.75
CA VAL A 205 -7.46 -19.57 -7.89
C VAL A 205 -6.10 -19.25 -8.48
N LEU A 206 -5.89 -19.71 -9.73
CA LEU A 206 -4.64 -19.47 -10.46
C LEU A 206 -4.60 -18.05 -11.04
N ASP A 207 -3.41 -17.46 -11.05
CA ASP A 207 -3.13 -16.26 -11.86
C ASP A 207 -2.80 -16.62 -13.31
N SER A 208 -2.42 -15.59 -14.08
CA SER A 208 -2.00 -15.77 -15.48
C SER A 208 -0.71 -16.60 -15.65
N GLU A 209 0.06 -16.76 -14.57
CA GLU A 209 1.31 -17.54 -14.56
C GLU A 209 1.09 -18.96 -13.99
N GLY A 210 -0.16 -19.34 -13.72
CA GLY A 210 -0.52 -20.63 -13.15
C GLY A 210 -0.23 -20.80 -11.67
N ARG A 211 0.02 -19.71 -10.93
CA ARG A 211 0.29 -19.74 -9.49
C ARG A 211 -0.98 -19.44 -8.70
N ALA A 212 -1.22 -20.21 -7.65
CA ALA A 212 -2.33 -19.99 -6.71
C ALA A 212 -1.92 -19.15 -5.47
N TRP A 213 -0.74 -18.61 -5.44
CA TRP A 213 -0.17 -17.91 -4.29
C TRP A 213 0.46 -16.58 -4.69
N THR A 214 0.71 -15.75 -3.70
CA THR A 214 1.50 -14.52 -3.82
C THR A 214 2.34 -14.33 -2.56
N SER A 215 3.52 -13.74 -2.73
CA SER A 215 4.38 -13.41 -1.59
C SER A 215 3.94 -12.12 -0.91
N MET A 216 4.22 -12.04 0.38
CA MET A 216 4.05 -10.83 1.19
C MET A 216 5.41 -10.14 1.37
N SER A 217 5.45 -8.83 1.16
CA SER A 217 6.65 -8.03 1.38
C SER A 217 6.81 -7.70 2.87
N PRO A 218 8.03 -7.82 3.46
CA PRO A 218 8.30 -7.34 4.80
C PRO A 218 8.42 -5.81 4.91
N ASN A 219 8.38 -5.08 3.78
CA ASN A 219 8.68 -3.66 3.69
C ASN A 219 7.98 -2.82 4.77
N MET A 220 6.66 -2.98 4.94
CA MET A 220 5.90 -2.20 5.93
C MET A 220 6.33 -2.47 7.38
N TRP A 221 6.71 -3.71 7.71
CA TRP A 221 7.27 -4.04 9.01
C TRP A 221 8.64 -3.40 9.19
N GLU A 222 9.56 -3.52 8.23
CA GLU A 222 10.88 -2.92 8.27
C GLU A 222 10.81 -1.40 8.37
N GLN A 223 9.95 -0.77 7.59
CA GLN A 223 9.72 0.67 7.66
C GLN A 223 9.17 1.09 9.04
N ARG A 224 8.27 0.32 9.63
CA ARG A 224 7.77 0.58 11.00
C ARG A 224 8.91 0.69 12.00
N GLU A 225 9.83 -0.26 12.00
CA GLU A 225 10.97 -0.26 12.93
C GLU A 225 11.87 0.97 12.72
N ARG A 226 12.08 1.37 11.46
CA ARG A 226 12.92 2.51 11.10
C ARG A 226 12.29 3.87 11.42
N TRP A 227 10.99 3.99 11.24
CA TRP A 227 10.25 5.23 11.50
C TRP A 227 9.90 5.46 12.97
N GLN A 228 9.81 4.41 13.78
CA GLN A 228 9.29 4.46 15.14
C GLN A 228 9.98 5.53 16.02
N GLY A 229 11.32 5.60 15.98
CA GLY A 229 12.08 6.59 16.76
C GLY A 229 11.85 8.04 16.33
N LEU A 230 11.61 8.27 15.04
CA LEU A 230 11.31 9.59 14.48
C LEU A 230 9.90 10.03 14.88
N LEU A 231 8.91 9.16 14.73
CA LEU A 231 7.53 9.43 15.06
C LEU A 231 7.32 9.71 16.56
N ALA A 232 8.07 9.00 17.41
CA ALA A 232 8.02 9.21 18.85
C ALA A 232 8.39 10.64 19.28
N ARG A 233 9.27 11.31 18.52
CA ARG A 233 9.65 12.72 18.78
C ARG A 233 8.48 13.70 18.64
N TYR A 234 7.47 13.33 17.87
CA TYR A 234 6.27 14.13 17.64
C TYR A 234 5.05 13.62 18.41
N GLY A 235 5.23 12.59 19.26
CA GLY A 235 4.13 11.96 20.00
C GLY A 235 3.09 11.28 19.11
N VAL A 236 3.48 10.84 17.90
CA VAL A 236 2.59 10.24 16.91
C VAL A 236 2.21 8.82 17.34
N VAL A 237 0.92 8.54 17.35
CA VAL A 237 0.41 7.17 17.35
C VAL A 237 0.40 6.68 15.91
N SER A 238 1.14 5.62 15.59
CA SER A 238 1.23 5.12 14.20
C SER A 238 0.56 3.77 14.01
N TYR A 239 -0.13 3.63 12.88
CA TYR A 239 -0.69 2.38 12.36
C TYR A 239 0.00 2.03 11.04
N TRP A 240 0.28 0.76 10.85
CA TRP A 240 0.95 0.25 9.65
C TRP A 240 0.01 -0.71 8.96
N VAL A 241 -0.33 -0.40 7.71
CA VAL A 241 -1.46 -1.01 7.02
C VAL A 241 -1.07 -1.42 5.61
N VAL A 242 -1.41 -2.64 5.24
CA VAL A 242 -1.53 -3.05 3.84
C VAL A 242 -2.99 -2.86 3.44
N CYS A 243 -3.24 -1.90 2.54
CA CYS A 243 -4.58 -1.61 2.06
C CYS A 243 -4.85 -2.29 0.73
N VAL A 244 -5.81 -3.21 0.72
CA VAL A 244 -6.20 -3.91 -0.51
C VAL A 244 -7.13 -3.03 -1.32
N THR A 245 -6.72 -2.74 -2.55
CA THR A 245 -7.52 -1.98 -3.51
C THR A 245 -8.24 -2.94 -4.47
N PRO A 246 -9.49 -2.65 -4.86
CA PRO A 246 -10.24 -3.54 -5.74
C PRO A 246 -9.61 -3.62 -7.14
N PRO A 247 -9.59 -4.80 -7.77
CA PRO A 247 -8.97 -5.01 -9.07
C PRO A 247 -9.77 -4.47 -10.27
N GLY A 248 -10.72 -3.58 -10.03
CA GLY A 248 -11.38 -2.89 -11.13
C GLY A 248 -12.65 -3.54 -11.66
N GLY A 249 -13.63 -3.79 -10.84
CA GLY A 249 -14.97 -4.18 -11.31
C GLY A 249 -15.51 -5.49 -10.75
N HIS A 250 -14.71 -6.19 -9.94
CA HIS A 250 -15.04 -7.53 -9.47
C HIS A 250 -15.20 -7.65 -7.95
N GLY A 251 -15.33 -6.52 -7.25
CA GLY A 251 -15.29 -6.48 -5.80
C GLY A 251 -13.87 -6.56 -5.25
N THR A 252 -13.75 -6.40 -3.94
CA THR A 252 -12.48 -6.52 -3.23
C THR A 252 -12.34 -7.95 -2.70
N PRO A 253 -11.21 -8.63 -2.91
CA PRO A 253 -10.97 -9.93 -2.31
C PRO A 253 -10.95 -9.81 -0.78
N ASP A 254 -11.43 -10.85 -0.12
CA ASP A 254 -11.45 -10.93 1.33
C ASP A 254 -10.04 -11.21 1.89
N MET A 255 -9.54 -10.29 2.70
CA MET A 255 -8.24 -10.37 3.37
C MET A 255 -8.37 -10.39 4.90
N THR A 256 -9.57 -10.56 5.43
CA THR A 256 -9.84 -10.43 6.89
C THR A 256 -9.08 -11.40 7.76
N THR A 257 -8.64 -12.54 7.19
CA THR A 257 -7.84 -13.55 7.89
C THR A 257 -6.36 -13.51 7.53
N ALA A 258 -5.94 -12.62 6.65
CA ALA A 258 -4.55 -12.49 6.25
C ALA A 258 -3.73 -11.80 7.36
N VAL A 259 -2.61 -12.44 7.72
CA VAL A 259 -1.65 -11.91 8.68
C VAL A 259 -0.39 -11.54 7.91
N TRP A 260 -0.09 -10.26 7.86
CA TRP A 260 1.09 -9.75 7.16
C TRP A 260 2.35 -9.88 8.03
N PRO A 261 3.56 -10.03 7.44
CA PRO A 261 4.81 -10.10 8.19
C PRO A 261 4.94 -8.97 9.23
N GLY A 262 5.43 -9.31 10.42
CA GLY A 262 5.55 -8.37 11.53
C GLY A 262 4.22 -7.95 12.17
N GLY A 263 3.10 -8.61 11.84
CA GLY A 263 1.77 -8.26 12.37
C GLY A 263 1.23 -6.93 11.83
N VAL A 264 1.65 -6.53 10.63
CA VAL A 264 1.07 -5.37 9.93
C VAL A 264 -0.38 -5.69 9.57
N THR A 265 -1.28 -4.74 9.82
CA THR A 265 -2.71 -4.95 9.60
C THR A 265 -3.05 -4.93 8.12
N CYS A 266 -3.85 -5.90 7.67
CA CYS A 266 -4.38 -5.93 6.32
C CYS A 266 -5.86 -5.55 6.33
N MET A 267 -6.29 -4.63 5.45
CA MET A 267 -7.67 -4.19 5.35
C MET A 267 -8.01 -3.64 3.97
N ASP A 268 -9.29 -3.52 3.67
CA ASP A 268 -9.79 -2.86 2.47
C ASP A 268 -9.96 -1.33 2.66
N ILE A 269 -10.23 -0.63 1.56
CA ILE A 269 -10.42 0.83 1.57
C ILE A 269 -11.58 1.26 2.50
N PRO A 270 -12.77 0.65 2.47
CA PRO A 270 -13.86 1.00 3.39
C PRO A 270 -13.47 0.88 4.86
N SER A 271 -12.78 -0.19 5.22
CA SER A 271 -12.31 -0.43 6.60
C SER A 271 -11.27 0.60 7.04
N LEU A 272 -10.31 0.91 6.17
CA LEU A 272 -9.32 1.96 6.47
C LEU A 272 -9.99 3.31 6.64
N ARG A 273 -10.94 3.67 5.75
CA ARG A 273 -11.69 4.91 5.88
C ARG A 273 -12.49 4.97 7.18
N ALA A 274 -13.23 3.92 7.51
CA ALA A 274 -14.00 3.83 8.75
C ALA A 274 -13.09 4.00 9.98
N MET A 275 -11.90 3.39 9.96
CA MET A 275 -10.90 3.55 11.02
C MET A 275 -10.43 5.01 11.14
N VAL A 276 -10.08 5.66 10.03
CA VAL A 276 -9.70 7.08 10.01
C VAL A 276 -10.84 7.96 10.55
N ASP A 277 -12.07 7.74 10.09
CA ASP A 277 -13.24 8.50 10.48
C ASP A 277 -13.59 8.33 11.97
N SER A 278 -13.32 7.17 12.55
CA SER A 278 -13.58 6.88 13.97
C SER A 278 -12.51 7.45 14.90
N VAL A 279 -11.27 7.62 14.41
CA VAL A 279 -10.12 8.02 15.23
C VAL A 279 -9.85 9.52 15.16
N CYS A 280 -10.09 10.16 14.00
CA CYS A 280 -9.71 11.54 13.77
C CYS A 280 -10.86 12.54 13.98
N VAL A 281 -10.52 13.67 14.58
CA VAL A 281 -11.39 14.86 14.63
C VAL A 281 -11.26 15.62 13.30
N PRO A 282 -12.38 16.02 12.66
CA PRO A 282 -12.31 16.79 11.41
C PRO A 282 -11.73 18.20 11.64
N ASP A 283 -11.10 18.75 10.60
CA ASP A 283 -10.59 20.14 10.52
C ASP A 283 -9.54 20.54 11.58
N MET A 284 -8.91 19.56 12.22
CA MET A 284 -7.85 19.83 13.21
C MET A 284 -6.43 19.86 12.60
N PHE A 285 -6.30 20.10 11.31
CA PHE A 285 -5.01 20.02 10.57
C PHE A 285 -3.95 21.00 11.11
N ALA A 286 -4.36 22.16 11.64
CA ALA A 286 -3.44 23.13 12.24
C ALA A 286 -2.76 22.63 13.52
N ALA A 287 -3.31 21.59 14.14
CA ALA A 287 -2.71 20.96 15.33
C ALA A 287 -1.65 19.90 14.98
N ILE A 288 -1.49 19.55 13.71
CA ILE A 288 -0.42 18.64 13.28
C ILE A 288 0.92 19.33 13.44
N PRO A 289 1.91 18.72 14.15
CA PRO A 289 3.19 19.36 14.40
C PRO A 289 3.89 19.77 13.09
N PRO A 290 4.31 21.04 12.93
CA PRO A 290 4.97 21.51 11.70
C PRO A 290 6.23 20.72 11.34
N GLY A 291 6.98 20.26 12.35
CA GLY A 291 8.15 19.41 12.15
C GLY A 291 7.81 18.04 11.55
N LEU A 292 6.64 17.45 11.91
CA LEU A 292 6.16 16.22 11.29
C LEU A 292 5.78 16.45 9.82
N VAL A 293 5.09 17.57 9.54
CA VAL A 293 4.75 17.97 8.17
C VAL A 293 6.04 18.10 7.32
N SER A 294 7.03 18.84 7.82
CA SER A 294 8.31 19.03 7.12
C SER A 294 9.08 17.71 6.92
N LEU A 295 9.04 16.82 7.91
CA LEU A 295 9.62 15.49 7.80
C LEU A 295 8.97 14.70 6.64
N LEU A 296 7.66 14.62 6.60
CA LEU A 296 6.94 13.89 5.55
C LEU A 296 7.13 14.55 4.17
N ASP A 297 7.09 15.88 4.09
CA ASP A 297 7.34 16.61 2.84
C ASP A 297 8.73 16.31 2.27
N SER A 298 9.75 16.12 3.12
CA SER A 298 11.11 15.78 2.69
C SER A 298 11.25 14.37 2.11
N HIS A 299 10.25 13.51 2.32
CA HIS A 299 10.24 12.13 1.84
C HIS A 299 9.44 11.94 0.54
N ILE A 300 8.71 12.95 0.07
CA ILE A 300 7.93 12.82 -1.18
C ILE A 300 8.88 12.55 -2.36
N LYS A 301 8.55 11.55 -3.17
CA LYS A 301 9.18 11.28 -4.47
C LYS A 301 8.61 12.23 -5.52
N TYR A 302 9.48 12.83 -6.32
CA TYR A 302 9.10 13.79 -7.38
C TYR A 302 9.61 13.30 -8.73
#